data_0040aff46f704dea6ac3a732d9f1680a
#
_entry.id   0040aff46f704dea6ac3a732d9f1680a
#
_cell.length_a   1.000
_cell.length_b   1.000
_cell.length_c   1.000
_cell.angle_alpha   90.00
_cell.angle_beta   90.00
_cell.angle_gamma   90.00
#
_symmetry.space_group_name_H-M   'P 1'
#
loop_
_entity.id
_entity.type
_entity.pdbx_description
1 polymer ?
#
loop_
_entity_poly.entity_id
_entity_poly.type
_entity_poly.pdbx_seq_one_letter_code
_entity_poly.pdbx_strand_id
1 'polypeptide(L)'
;MKINKIISGVFSLLILSSFIGCTEIEDHPDGRTDYSDLFTTNRKTYTYMNQCYGWILNYGMNYNYTMLAGCTDEAKDSWELQNGVTRKWNEGQLSPFSNPLEGIEGNPENYNYYYQGIRACNIFLANIPTASVYSEDIRNSFKAQVLTLRAFYYLQLVKRYGGVPIITTPDYDYTKVKRGTFGECARQILADCQAAIDIPTVEEWGWRSLDKENYRHVMTKAICAAIRSQISLYAASPLYNDGTITWTEAAEITKKSLDDCLANNYELYKKQPNATAGYSPYDVYFYSRTDLPVVNDKETIMEVGQMYMWNYETI
;
A
#
# COMPACT_ATOMS: atom_id res chain seq x y z
N MET A 1 45.29 -30.41 59.83
CA MET A 1 43.82 -30.46 59.57
C MET A 1 43.13 -29.08 59.35
N LYS A 2 43.76 -27.94 59.72
CA LYS A 2 43.15 -26.58 59.53
C LYS A 2 43.42 -26.01 58.12
N ILE A 3 44.56 -26.32 57.48
CA ILE A 3 44.91 -25.75 56.15
C ILE A 3 44.02 -26.29 55.04
N ASN A 4 43.68 -27.58 55.04
CA ASN A 4 42.82 -28.16 54.04
C ASN A 4 41.39 -27.62 54.03
N LYS A 5 40.88 -27.14 55.20
CA LYS A 5 39.55 -26.50 55.26
C LYS A 5 39.52 -25.07 54.67
N ILE A 6 40.67 -24.36 54.77
CA ILE A 6 40.82 -23.01 54.22
C ILE A 6 40.95 -23.11 52.72
N ILE A 7 41.72 -24.05 52.19
CA ILE A 7 41.86 -24.26 50.75
C ILE A 7 40.55 -24.69 50.09
N SER A 8 39.78 -25.57 50.78
CA SER A 8 38.45 -25.98 50.29
C SER A 8 37.44 -24.83 50.30
N GLY A 9 37.49 -23.95 51.32
CA GLY A 9 36.63 -22.76 51.37
C GLY A 9 36.91 -21.72 50.29
N VAL A 10 38.21 -21.49 50.00
CA VAL A 10 38.64 -20.56 48.93
C VAL A 10 38.30 -21.11 47.55
N PHE A 11 38.41 -22.42 47.33
CA PHE A 11 38.02 -23.04 46.05
C PHE A 11 36.51 -23.05 45.84
N SER A 12 35.71 -23.21 46.89
CA SER A 12 34.23 -23.09 46.80
C SER A 12 33.83 -21.62 46.52
N LEU A 13 34.53 -20.63 47.07
CA LEU A 13 34.22 -19.22 46.84
C LEU A 13 34.58 -18.77 45.42
N LEU A 14 35.64 -19.34 44.83
CA LEU A 14 36.07 -19.09 43.47
C LEU A 14 35.14 -19.73 42.44
N ILE A 15 34.50 -20.84 42.77
CA ILE A 15 33.52 -21.48 41.87
C ILE A 15 32.16 -20.74 41.90
N LEU A 16 31.78 -20.15 43.02
CA LEU A 16 30.55 -19.31 43.09
C LEU A 16 30.69 -17.98 42.36
N SER A 17 31.90 -17.42 42.23
CA SER A 17 32.11 -16.17 41.50
C SER A 17 32.17 -16.33 39.97
N SER A 18 32.27 -17.54 39.46
CA SER A 18 32.25 -17.81 38.00
C SER A 18 30.85 -17.92 37.39
N PHE A 19 29.81 -17.79 38.21
CA PHE A 19 28.40 -17.77 37.70
C PHE A 19 27.80 -16.36 37.62
N ILE A 20 28.58 -15.30 37.90
CA ILE A 20 28.16 -13.91 37.65
C ILE A 20 28.84 -13.42 36.38
N GLY A 21 28.62 -14.12 35.29
CA GLY A 21 29.09 -13.74 34.00
C GLY A 21 27.98 -13.82 32.97
N CYS A 22 27.68 -12.69 32.35
CA CYS A 22 26.80 -12.51 31.21
C CYS A 22 25.30 -12.70 31.50
N THR A 23 24.68 -11.67 32.06
CA THR A 23 23.23 -11.49 32.01
C THR A 23 22.77 -10.55 30.88
N GLU A 24 23.66 -10.04 30.09
CA GLU A 24 23.31 -9.29 28.86
C GLU A 24 23.90 -10.03 27.66
N ILE A 25 23.12 -10.97 27.12
CA ILE A 25 23.26 -11.35 25.72
C ILE A 25 22.81 -10.10 24.99
N GLU A 26 23.73 -9.44 24.27
CA GLU A 26 23.31 -8.41 23.32
C GLU A 26 22.26 -9.03 22.40
N ASP A 27 21.08 -8.44 22.37
CA ASP A 27 19.95 -8.95 21.58
C ASP A 27 20.28 -9.08 20.09
N HIS A 28 21.34 -8.40 19.64
CA HIS A 28 21.78 -8.42 18.23
C HIS A 28 23.33 -8.43 18.10
N PRO A 29 23.99 -9.55 18.41
CA PRO A 29 25.46 -9.64 18.31
C PRO A 29 25.99 -9.54 16.87
N ASP A 30 25.12 -9.59 15.87
CA ASP A 30 25.43 -9.50 14.44
C ASP A 30 25.22 -8.09 13.85
N GLY A 31 24.96 -7.09 14.67
CA GLY A 31 24.74 -5.69 14.24
C GLY A 31 23.39 -5.47 13.53
N ARG A 32 22.44 -6.38 13.66
CA ARG A 32 21.07 -6.15 13.15
C ARG A 32 20.38 -5.07 13.96
N THR A 33 19.71 -4.18 13.26
CA THR A 33 18.90 -3.12 13.85
C THR A 33 17.53 -3.67 14.22
N ASP A 34 17.10 -3.48 15.46
CA ASP A 34 15.71 -3.79 15.86
C ASP A 34 14.73 -2.81 15.18
N TYR A 35 13.49 -3.25 14.96
CA TYR A 35 12.47 -2.37 14.39
C TYR A 35 12.24 -1.11 15.23
N SER A 36 12.36 -1.18 16.55
CA SER A 36 12.26 0.00 17.43
C SER A 36 13.30 1.07 17.11
N ASP A 37 14.50 0.69 16.69
CA ASP A 37 15.56 1.62 16.32
C ASP A 37 15.24 2.46 15.10
N LEU A 38 14.35 1.96 14.23
CA LEU A 38 13.91 2.66 13.02
C LEU A 38 12.97 3.84 13.32
N PHE A 39 12.51 3.97 14.57
CA PHE A 39 11.57 5.00 15.01
C PHE A 39 12.15 5.96 16.05
N THR A 40 13.46 5.89 16.31
CA THR A 40 14.14 6.70 17.34
C THR A 40 14.36 8.15 16.95
N THR A 41 14.28 8.50 15.68
CA THR A 41 14.40 9.88 15.18
C THR A 41 13.37 10.17 14.11
N ASN A 42 12.95 11.45 13.97
CA ASN A 42 12.01 11.86 12.93
C ASN A 42 12.46 11.44 11.52
N ARG A 43 13.76 11.59 11.22
CA ARG A 43 14.31 11.19 9.91
C ARG A 43 14.13 9.69 9.64
N LYS A 44 14.42 8.84 10.63
CA LYS A 44 14.25 7.39 10.49
C LYS A 44 12.78 7.03 10.34
N THR A 45 11.90 7.62 11.16
CA THR A 45 10.44 7.43 11.07
C THR A 45 9.92 7.81 9.70
N TYR A 46 10.33 8.98 9.17
CA TYR A 46 9.96 9.44 7.83
C TYR A 46 10.48 8.50 6.73
N THR A 47 11.74 8.06 6.85
CA THR A 47 12.32 7.11 5.88
C THR A 47 11.55 5.80 5.84
N TYR A 48 11.17 5.27 7.02
CA TYR A 48 10.37 4.04 7.06
C TYR A 48 8.95 4.24 6.53
N MET A 49 8.32 5.38 6.81
CA MET A 49 7.03 5.73 6.23
C MET A 49 7.10 5.75 4.69
N ASN A 50 8.13 6.37 4.11
CA ASN A 50 8.35 6.36 2.67
C ASN A 50 8.61 4.94 2.14
N GLN A 51 9.29 4.09 2.90
CA GLN A 51 9.47 2.69 2.52
C GLN A 51 8.12 1.96 2.37
N CYS A 52 7.10 2.31 3.18
CA CYS A 52 5.75 1.73 3.03
C CYS A 52 5.13 1.98 1.65
N TYR A 53 5.56 3.01 0.91
CA TYR A 53 5.15 3.27 -0.47
C TYR A 53 5.85 2.38 -1.51
N GLY A 54 6.95 1.74 -1.15
CA GLY A 54 7.82 1.00 -2.08
C GLY A 54 7.15 -0.18 -2.79
N TRP A 55 5.97 -0.59 -2.35
CA TRP A 55 5.21 -1.70 -2.94
C TRP A 55 4.02 -1.24 -3.79
N ILE A 56 3.88 0.06 -4.08
CA ILE A 56 2.95 0.54 -5.08
C ILE A 56 3.50 0.20 -6.45
N LEU A 57 2.80 -0.67 -7.16
CA LEU A 57 3.18 -1.07 -8.50
C LEU A 57 2.53 -0.16 -9.55
N ASN A 58 3.18 -0.01 -10.68
CA ASN A 58 2.67 0.80 -11.78
C ASN A 58 1.57 0.05 -12.54
N TYR A 59 0.31 0.42 -12.26
CA TYR A 59 -0.86 -0.24 -12.82
C TYR A 59 -1.23 0.32 -14.18
N GLY A 60 -0.88 -0.14 -15.21
CA GLY A 60 -1.43 0.28 -16.50
C GLY A 60 -0.41 0.34 -17.59
N MET A 61 0.85 0.38 -17.24
CA MET A 61 1.88 0.61 -18.24
C MET A 61 2.81 -0.57 -18.48
N ASN A 62 2.84 -1.60 -17.63
CA ASN A 62 3.83 -2.65 -17.85
C ASN A 62 3.44 -4.01 -17.26
N TYR A 63 2.84 -4.85 -18.08
CA TYR A 63 2.81 -6.30 -17.86
C TYR A 63 3.96 -6.92 -18.64
N ASN A 64 5.18 -6.89 -18.07
CA ASN A 64 6.35 -7.44 -18.73
C ASN A 64 6.53 -6.91 -20.17
N TYR A 65 6.64 -5.57 -20.29
CA TYR A 65 6.74 -4.83 -21.54
C TYR A 65 5.45 -4.74 -22.39
N THR A 66 4.32 -5.16 -21.86
CA THR A 66 3.03 -5.05 -22.55
C THR A 66 2.01 -4.30 -21.71
N MET A 67 1.06 -3.66 -22.35
CA MET A 67 -0.03 -2.98 -21.67
C MET A 67 -1.10 -3.97 -21.24
N LEU A 68 -1.86 -3.65 -20.20
CA LEU A 68 -3.02 -4.42 -19.76
C LEU A 68 -4.04 -4.62 -20.91
N ALA A 69 -4.14 -3.67 -21.83
CA ALA A 69 -4.93 -3.77 -23.05
C ALA A 69 -4.59 -5.02 -23.90
N GLY A 70 -3.33 -5.48 -23.85
CA GLY A 70 -2.92 -6.73 -24.50
C GLY A 70 -3.54 -8.00 -23.92
N CYS A 71 -4.16 -7.92 -22.73
CA CYS A 71 -4.94 -9.01 -22.14
C CYS A 71 -6.42 -9.01 -22.58
N THR A 72 -6.81 -8.04 -23.38
CA THR A 72 -8.18 -7.84 -23.90
C THR A 72 -8.18 -7.89 -25.42
N ASP A 73 -9.30 -7.59 -26.04
CA ASP A 73 -9.45 -7.47 -27.48
C ASP A 73 -9.06 -6.08 -28.03
N GLU A 74 -8.70 -5.13 -27.15
CA GLU A 74 -8.33 -3.76 -27.55
C GLU A 74 -6.94 -3.68 -28.19
N ALA A 75 -6.02 -4.55 -27.81
CA ALA A 75 -4.65 -4.53 -28.32
C ALA A 75 -4.03 -5.94 -28.39
N LYS A 76 -3.06 -6.08 -29.26
CA LYS A 76 -2.22 -7.28 -29.35
C LYS A 76 -0.77 -6.91 -29.19
N ASP A 77 -0.08 -7.69 -28.36
CA ASP A 77 1.35 -7.52 -28.16
C ASP A 77 2.13 -7.96 -29.39
N SER A 78 2.99 -7.07 -29.92
CA SER A 78 3.86 -7.38 -31.04
C SER A 78 5.06 -8.27 -30.67
N TRP A 79 5.38 -8.34 -29.39
CA TRP A 79 6.48 -9.16 -28.83
C TRP A 79 6.06 -10.60 -28.55
N GLU A 80 4.92 -10.98 -29.00
CA GLU A 80 4.20 -12.24 -28.73
C GLU A 80 4.98 -13.51 -29.11
N LEU A 81 6.06 -13.38 -29.83
CA LEU A 81 6.64 -14.52 -30.54
C LEU A 81 7.34 -15.56 -29.67
N GLN A 82 7.73 -15.27 -28.44
CA GLN A 82 8.41 -16.28 -27.61
C GLN A 82 8.03 -16.35 -26.12
N ASN A 83 7.61 -15.26 -25.47
CA ASN A 83 7.36 -15.26 -24.01
C ASN A 83 6.23 -14.29 -23.56
N GLY A 84 5.34 -13.89 -24.44
CA GLY A 84 4.29 -12.92 -24.16
C GLY A 84 3.41 -13.34 -22.98
N VAL A 85 3.48 -12.58 -21.90
CA VAL A 85 2.64 -12.77 -20.70
C VAL A 85 1.16 -12.64 -21.07
N THR A 86 0.83 -11.66 -21.93
CA THR A 86 -0.51 -11.44 -22.44
C THR A 86 -1.04 -12.61 -23.28
N ARG A 87 -0.17 -13.31 -24.01
CA ARG A 87 -0.53 -14.51 -24.74
C ARG A 87 -1.04 -15.61 -23.81
N LYS A 88 -0.31 -15.85 -22.71
CA LYS A 88 -0.71 -16.87 -21.73
C LYS A 88 -2.07 -16.54 -21.09
N TRP A 89 -2.33 -15.25 -20.88
CA TRP A 89 -3.63 -14.77 -20.44
C TRP A 89 -4.70 -15.08 -21.48
N ASN A 90 -4.50 -14.64 -22.73
CA ASN A 90 -5.47 -14.81 -23.81
C ASN A 90 -5.71 -16.29 -24.20
N GLU A 91 -4.70 -17.15 -24.00
CA GLU A 91 -4.82 -18.61 -24.19
C GLU A 91 -5.47 -19.33 -23.00
N GLY A 92 -5.87 -18.62 -21.94
CA GLY A 92 -6.51 -19.20 -20.75
C GLY A 92 -5.58 -20.06 -19.90
N GLN A 93 -4.28 -19.79 -19.92
CA GLN A 93 -3.28 -20.53 -19.13
C GLN A 93 -3.24 -20.13 -17.66
N LEU A 94 -4.04 -19.13 -17.24
CA LEU A 94 -4.20 -18.73 -15.86
C LEU A 94 -5.12 -19.70 -15.12
N SER A 95 -4.68 -20.14 -13.98
CA SER A 95 -5.48 -20.94 -13.06
C SER A 95 -5.11 -20.63 -11.61
N PRO A 96 -5.93 -21.02 -10.62
CA PRO A 96 -5.57 -20.91 -9.21
C PRO A 96 -4.26 -21.64 -8.81
N PHE A 97 -3.81 -22.57 -9.63
CA PHE A 97 -2.62 -23.38 -9.41
C PHE A 97 -1.41 -22.93 -10.24
N SER A 98 -1.64 -22.08 -11.23
CA SER A 98 -0.59 -21.61 -12.15
C SER A 98 -0.91 -20.22 -12.64
N ASN A 99 -0.25 -19.23 -12.07
CA ASN A 99 -0.29 -17.87 -12.53
C ASN A 99 1.06 -17.51 -13.19
N PRO A 100 1.16 -17.53 -14.52
CA PRO A 100 2.40 -17.20 -15.22
C PRO A 100 2.81 -15.73 -15.08
N LEU A 101 1.96 -14.90 -14.48
CA LEU A 101 2.22 -13.48 -14.20
C LEU A 101 2.80 -13.27 -12.81
N GLU A 102 2.64 -14.26 -11.90
CA GLU A 102 3.06 -14.14 -10.51
C GLU A 102 4.56 -14.03 -10.40
N GLY A 103 5.04 -13.10 -9.56
CA GLY A 103 6.46 -12.94 -9.25
C GLY A 103 7.30 -12.25 -10.33
N ILE A 104 6.72 -11.80 -11.43
CA ILE A 104 7.42 -10.96 -12.41
C ILE A 104 7.62 -9.57 -11.79
N GLU A 105 8.86 -9.10 -11.74
CA GLU A 105 9.21 -7.80 -11.18
C GLU A 105 8.43 -6.68 -11.89
N GLY A 106 7.85 -5.77 -11.09
CA GLY A 106 7.03 -4.67 -11.60
C GLY A 106 5.62 -5.07 -12.05
N ASN A 107 5.27 -6.36 -12.02
CA ASN A 107 3.95 -6.83 -12.38
C ASN A 107 2.99 -6.72 -11.18
N PRO A 108 1.77 -6.15 -11.37
CA PRO A 108 0.75 -6.10 -10.31
C PRO A 108 0.22 -7.47 -9.87
N GLU A 109 0.44 -8.53 -10.64
CA GLU A 109 0.15 -9.91 -10.25
C GLU A 109 1.26 -10.45 -9.35
N ASN A 110 1.32 -9.96 -8.11
CA ASN A 110 2.37 -10.33 -7.17
C ASN A 110 1.84 -10.40 -5.73
N TYR A 111 1.33 -11.56 -5.36
CA TYR A 111 0.76 -11.83 -4.04
C TYR A 111 1.75 -11.52 -2.91
N ASN A 112 2.96 -12.03 -3.02
CA ASN A 112 3.99 -11.88 -2.00
C ASN A 112 4.42 -10.42 -1.84
N TYR A 113 4.50 -9.68 -2.93
CA TYR A 113 4.92 -8.28 -2.94
C TYR A 113 3.96 -7.39 -2.15
N TYR A 114 2.65 -7.58 -2.33
CA TYR A 114 1.66 -6.83 -1.54
C TYR A 114 1.68 -7.17 -0.06
N TYR A 115 1.94 -8.44 0.30
CA TYR A 115 2.08 -8.80 1.71
C TYR A 115 3.35 -8.24 2.35
N GLN A 116 4.43 -8.03 1.61
CA GLN A 116 5.58 -7.27 2.11
C GLN A 116 5.19 -5.83 2.43
N GLY A 117 4.41 -5.18 1.55
CA GLY A 117 3.85 -3.84 1.80
C GLY A 117 2.94 -3.79 3.02
N ILE A 118 2.02 -4.76 3.16
CA ILE A 118 1.16 -4.89 4.34
C ILE A 118 1.97 -5.09 5.62
N ARG A 119 3.02 -5.93 5.57
CA ARG A 119 3.91 -6.12 6.72
C ARG A 119 4.62 -4.83 7.10
N ALA A 120 5.16 -4.08 6.13
CA ALA A 120 5.78 -2.79 6.39
C ALA A 120 4.79 -1.82 7.04
N CYS A 121 3.57 -1.74 6.52
CA CYS A 121 2.51 -0.94 7.12
C CYS A 121 2.19 -1.37 8.56
N ASN A 122 2.10 -2.67 8.82
CA ASN A 122 1.81 -3.18 10.17
C ASN A 122 2.92 -2.82 11.16
N ILE A 123 4.20 -2.97 10.78
CA ILE A 123 5.34 -2.58 11.60
C ILE A 123 5.28 -1.08 11.88
N PHE A 124 5.01 -0.26 10.86
CA PHE A 124 4.88 1.18 11.05
C PHE A 124 3.75 1.54 12.01
N LEU A 125 2.55 0.99 11.80
CA LEU A 125 1.36 1.28 12.60
C LEU A 125 1.52 0.83 14.07
N ALA A 126 2.29 -0.22 14.33
CA ALA A 126 2.59 -0.68 15.67
C ALA A 126 3.55 0.27 16.41
N ASN A 127 4.48 0.92 15.70
CA ASN A 127 5.52 1.75 16.29
C ASN A 127 5.22 3.26 16.28
N ILE A 128 4.36 3.75 15.38
CA ILE A 128 4.10 5.19 15.24
C ILE A 128 3.58 5.87 16.51
N PRO A 129 2.83 5.22 17.43
CA PRO A 129 2.37 5.88 18.66
C PRO A 129 3.51 6.41 19.55
N THR A 130 4.65 5.73 19.55
CA THR A 130 5.83 6.08 20.37
C THR A 130 7.00 6.61 19.55
N ALA A 131 6.89 6.63 18.23
CA ALA A 131 7.94 7.07 17.32
C ALA A 131 8.31 8.55 17.53
N SER A 132 9.56 8.87 17.29
CA SER A 132 10.02 10.25 17.26
C SER A 132 9.58 10.94 15.97
N VAL A 133 8.80 12.01 16.13
CA VAL A 133 8.33 12.89 15.06
C VAL A 133 8.34 14.34 15.51
N TYR A 134 8.36 15.30 14.59
CA TYR A 134 8.47 16.73 14.94
C TYR A 134 7.19 17.30 15.57
N SER A 135 6.01 16.74 15.23
CA SER A 135 4.73 17.21 15.78
C SER A 135 3.68 16.10 15.73
N GLU A 136 2.59 16.32 16.47
CA GLU A 136 1.43 15.41 16.42
C GLU A 136 0.73 15.45 15.06
N ASP A 137 0.74 16.58 14.37
CA ASP A 137 0.20 16.69 13.02
C ASP A 137 0.95 15.80 12.03
N ILE A 138 2.29 15.75 12.12
CA ILE A 138 3.12 14.86 11.31
C ILE A 138 2.83 13.40 11.66
N ARG A 139 2.70 13.07 12.95
CA ARG A 139 2.32 11.72 13.41
C ARG A 139 1.00 11.29 12.79
N ASN A 140 0.01 12.16 12.85
CA ASN A 140 -1.32 11.95 12.31
C ASN A 140 -1.30 11.78 10.79
N SER A 141 -0.56 12.63 10.08
CA SER A 141 -0.37 12.52 8.64
C SER A 141 0.24 11.17 8.25
N PHE A 142 1.34 10.80 8.88
CA PHE A 142 2.02 9.54 8.59
C PHE A 142 1.15 8.32 8.88
N LYS A 143 0.45 8.31 10.02
CA LYS A 143 -0.48 7.25 10.38
C LYS A 143 -1.60 7.10 9.36
N ALA A 144 -2.20 8.22 8.93
CA ALA A 144 -3.29 8.23 7.97
C ALA A 144 -2.84 7.72 6.59
N GLN A 145 -1.69 8.16 6.13
CA GLN A 145 -1.11 7.69 4.87
C GLN A 145 -0.85 6.18 4.89
N VAL A 146 -0.26 5.65 5.97
CA VAL A 146 0.06 4.21 6.07
C VAL A 146 -1.18 3.35 6.23
N LEU A 147 -2.23 3.81 6.92
CA LEU A 147 -3.54 3.14 6.93
C LEU A 147 -4.12 3.05 5.51
N THR A 148 -4.05 4.14 4.76
CA THR A 148 -4.52 4.18 3.37
C THR A 148 -3.71 3.25 2.46
N LEU A 149 -2.39 3.20 2.63
CA LEU A 149 -1.52 2.26 1.92
C LEU A 149 -1.90 0.81 2.21
N ARG A 150 -2.14 0.45 3.48
CA ARG A 150 -2.56 -0.91 3.83
C ARG A 150 -3.90 -1.27 3.18
N ALA A 151 -4.87 -0.36 3.23
CA ALA A 151 -6.14 -0.52 2.53
C ALA A 151 -5.95 -0.72 1.01
N PHE A 152 -5.07 0.07 0.40
CA PHE A 152 -4.73 -0.04 -1.01
C PHE A 152 -4.13 -1.40 -1.37
N TYR A 153 -3.16 -1.90 -0.59
CA TYR A 153 -2.55 -3.21 -0.83
C TYR A 153 -3.54 -4.35 -0.70
N TYR A 154 -4.41 -4.31 0.31
CA TYR A 154 -5.50 -5.28 0.41
C TYR A 154 -6.48 -5.19 -0.75
N LEU A 155 -6.84 -3.98 -1.21
CA LEU A 155 -7.69 -3.81 -2.40
C LEU A 155 -7.06 -4.49 -3.62
N GLN A 156 -5.74 -4.32 -3.82
CA GLN A 156 -5.06 -4.96 -4.94
C GLN A 156 -5.05 -6.49 -4.84
N LEU A 157 -4.85 -7.02 -3.64
CA LEU A 157 -4.92 -8.47 -3.40
C LEU A 157 -6.30 -9.03 -3.70
N VAL A 158 -7.37 -8.45 -3.13
CA VAL A 158 -8.71 -9.02 -3.26
C VAL A 158 -9.26 -8.91 -4.69
N LYS A 159 -8.87 -7.89 -5.44
CA LYS A 159 -9.24 -7.75 -6.86
C LYS A 159 -8.72 -8.90 -7.73
N ARG A 160 -7.61 -9.53 -7.33
CA ARG A 160 -6.93 -10.59 -8.10
C ARG A 160 -7.15 -11.97 -7.53
N TYR A 161 -7.12 -12.09 -6.22
CA TYR A 161 -7.08 -13.39 -5.52
C TYR A 161 -8.37 -13.70 -4.76
N GLY A 162 -9.37 -12.80 -4.78
CA GLY A 162 -10.57 -12.93 -3.96
C GLY A 162 -10.26 -12.71 -2.47
N GLY A 163 -10.96 -13.41 -1.56
CA GLY A 163 -10.65 -13.34 -0.15
C GLY A 163 -9.23 -13.81 0.15
N VAL A 164 -8.54 -13.16 1.07
CA VAL A 164 -7.13 -13.42 1.43
C VAL A 164 -6.95 -13.40 2.95
N PRO A 165 -5.82 -13.90 3.51
CA PRO A 165 -5.51 -13.76 4.92
C PRO A 165 -5.48 -12.30 5.38
N ILE A 166 -6.18 -11.98 6.46
CA ILE A 166 -6.21 -10.64 7.06
C ILE A 166 -5.18 -10.59 8.18
N ILE A 167 -4.11 -9.82 7.98
CA ILE A 167 -2.99 -9.65 8.90
C ILE A 167 -2.82 -8.16 9.18
N THR A 168 -3.12 -7.74 10.41
CA THR A 168 -3.11 -6.33 10.82
C THR A 168 -2.05 -6.00 11.88
N THR A 169 -1.26 -6.99 12.28
CA THR A 169 -0.18 -6.87 13.26
C THR A 169 1.13 -7.38 12.69
N PRO A 170 2.30 -6.86 13.13
CA PRO A 170 3.60 -7.35 12.68
C PRO A 170 3.89 -8.77 13.15
N ASP A 171 3.41 -9.12 14.35
CA ASP A 171 3.63 -10.41 15.00
C ASP A 171 2.37 -11.26 14.88
N TYR A 172 2.48 -12.37 14.16
CA TYR A 172 1.40 -13.32 13.99
C TYR A 172 1.94 -14.75 13.78
N ASP A 173 1.16 -15.71 14.25
CA ASP A 173 1.45 -17.12 14.04
C ASP A 173 0.93 -17.53 12.65
N TYR A 174 1.84 -17.61 11.67
CA TYR A 174 1.50 -17.97 10.28
C TYR A 174 0.84 -19.35 10.15
N THR A 175 1.02 -20.24 11.13
CA THR A 175 0.39 -21.57 11.11
C THR A 175 -1.10 -21.52 11.42
N LYS A 176 -1.57 -20.44 12.05
CA LYS A 176 -2.97 -20.22 12.44
C LYS A 176 -3.72 -19.27 11.51
N VAL A 177 -3.00 -18.56 10.64
CA VAL A 177 -3.62 -17.61 9.72
C VAL A 177 -4.44 -18.37 8.67
N LYS A 178 -5.72 -18.01 8.54
CA LYS A 178 -6.63 -18.56 7.56
C LYS A 178 -7.01 -17.50 6.53
N ARG A 179 -7.41 -17.97 5.36
CA ARG A 179 -7.96 -17.10 4.32
C ARG A 179 -9.32 -16.57 4.78
N GLY A 180 -9.49 -15.26 4.77
CA GLY A 180 -10.79 -14.61 4.99
C GLY A 180 -11.68 -14.68 3.75
N THR A 181 -12.98 -14.40 3.93
CA THR A 181 -13.90 -14.19 2.80
C THR A 181 -13.60 -12.86 2.10
N PHE A 182 -14.18 -12.65 0.92
CA PHE A 182 -14.08 -11.36 0.25
C PHE A 182 -14.71 -10.24 1.08
N GLY A 183 -15.86 -10.50 1.67
CA GLY A 183 -16.57 -9.54 2.53
C GLY A 183 -15.79 -9.17 3.79
N GLU A 184 -15.16 -10.15 4.45
CA GLU A 184 -14.28 -9.87 5.60
C GLU A 184 -13.11 -8.98 5.21
N CYS A 185 -12.46 -9.25 4.09
CA CYS A 185 -11.40 -8.40 3.56
C CYS A 185 -11.91 -6.99 3.20
N ALA A 186 -13.10 -6.90 2.62
CA ALA A 186 -13.72 -5.62 2.30
C ALA A 186 -14.01 -4.79 3.57
N ARG A 187 -14.49 -5.43 4.62
CA ARG A 187 -14.67 -4.76 5.94
C ARG A 187 -13.35 -4.25 6.51
N GLN A 188 -12.27 -5.00 6.41
CA GLN A 188 -10.95 -4.56 6.86
C GLN A 188 -10.46 -3.34 6.05
N ILE A 189 -10.62 -3.36 4.73
CA ILE A 189 -10.26 -2.24 3.86
C ILE A 189 -11.08 -0.99 4.23
N LEU A 190 -12.39 -1.14 4.40
CA LEU A 190 -13.27 -0.04 4.82
C LEU A 190 -12.91 0.51 6.20
N ALA A 191 -12.53 -0.37 7.14
CA ALA A 191 -12.09 0.02 8.49
C ALA A 191 -10.79 0.83 8.46
N ASP A 192 -9.80 0.41 7.68
CA ASP A 192 -8.55 1.16 7.53
C ASP A 192 -8.78 2.54 6.89
N CYS A 193 -9.60 2.59 5.84
CA CYS A 193 -9.97 3.87 5.21
C CYS A 193 -10.75 4.78 6.17
N GLN A 194 -11.67 4.23 6.96
CA GLN A 194 -12.43 5.03 7.93
C GLN A 194 -11.51 5.57 9.02
N ALA A 195 -10.64 4.72 9.58
CA ALA A 195 -9.66 5.15 10.58
C ALA A 195 -8.73 6.24 10.05
N ALA A 196 -8.36 6.19 8.76
CA ALA A 196 -7.58 7.25 8.13
C ALA A 196 -8.38 8.55 7.94
N ILE A 197 -9.63 8.45 7.45
CA ILE A 197 -10.50 9.63 7.22
C ILE A 197 -10.82 10.36 8.52
N ASP A 198 -10.98 9.64 9.62
CA ASP A 198 -11.28 10.20 10.94
C ASP A 198 -10.11 11.01 11.53
N ILE A 199 -8.88 10.82 11.02
CA ILE A 199 -7.73 11.63 11.41
C ILE A 199 -7.96 13.07 10.91
N PRO A 200 -7.73 14.10 11.76
CA PRO A 200 -7.88 15.49 11.37
C PRO A 200 -7.09 15.83 10.10
N THR A 201 -7.64 16.75 9.30
CA THR A 201 -6.93 17.26 8.12
C THR A 201 -5.76 18.13 8.56
N VAL A 202 -4.58 17.82 8.06
CA VAL A 202 -3.32 18.54 8.26
C VAL A 202 -2.66 18.80 6.91
N GLU A 203 -1.55 19.52 6.87
CA GLU A 203 -0.91 19.99 5.64
C GLU A 203 -0.62 18.83 4.63
N GLU A 204 -0.13 17.69 5.10
CA GLU A 204 0.25 16.54 4.26
C GLU A 204 -0.84 15.45 4.20
N TRP A 205 -1.95 15.68 4.88
CA TRP A 205 -3.07 14.75 4.93
C TRP A 205 -4.39 15.50 4.81
N GLY A 206 -5.00 15.44 3.67
CA GLY A 206 -6.25 16.13 3.39
C GLY A 206 -6.92 15.64 2.12
N TRP A 207 -7.98 16.36 1.73
CA TRP A 207 -8.71 16.09 0.49
C TRP A 207 -7.89 16.47 -0.74
N ARG A 208 -7.10 17.53 -0.63
CA ARG A 208 -6.24 18.03 -1.72
C ARG A 208 -4.87 18.42 -1.20
N SER A 209 -4.07 17.45 -0.82
CA SER A 209 -2.63 17.69 -0.65
C SER A 209 -1.88 17.91 -1.98
N LEU A 210 -2.62 17.81 -3.10
CA LEU A 210 -2.12 18.02 -4.46
C LEU A 210 -1.88 19.48 -4.84
N ASP A 211 -2.32 20.46 -4.03
CA ASP A 211 -2.08 21.88 -4.30
C ASP A 211 -0.60 22.27 -4.22
N LYS A 212 0.22 21.40 -3.63
CA LYS A 212 1.67 21.57 -3.58
C LYS A 212 2.33 20.47 -4.42
N GLU A 213 3.17 20.86 -5.32
CA GLU A 213 3.87 19.97 -6.25
C GLU A 213 4.61 18.82 -5.55
N ASN A 214 5.07 19.06 -4.32
CA ASN A 214 5.79 18.08 -3.49
C ASN A 214 4.90 16.98 -2.89
N TYR A 215 3.57 17.09 -2.95
CA TYR A 215 2.62 16.16 -2.34
C TYR A 215 1.76 15.39 -3.36
N ARG A 216 2.14 15.43 -4.64
CA ARG A 216 1.40 14.73 -5.73
C ARG A 216 1.31 13.23 -5.54
N HIS A 217 2.27 12.64 -4.86
CA HIS A 217 2.47 11.20 -4.78
C HIS A 217 2.20 10.61 -3.39
N VAL A 218 1.46 11.33 -2.55
CA VAL A 218 1.10 10.87 -1.21
C VAL A 218 -0.35 10.39 -1.14
N MET A 219 -0.63 9.50 -0.21
CA MET A 219 -1.99 9.05 0.07
C MET A 219 -2.82 10.20 0.65
N THR A 220 -4.06 10.35 0.17
CA THR A 220 -4.98 11.43 0.53
C THR A 220 -6.34 10.89 0.96
N LYS A 221 -7.18 11.74 1.57
CA LYS A 221 -8.58 11.39 1.89
C LYS A 221 -9.39 11.04 0.63
N ALA A 222 -9.08 11.65 -0.51
CA ALA A 222 -9.72 11.32 -1.78
C ALA A 222 -9.38 9.89 -2.25
N ILE A 223 -8.14 9.45 -2.04
CA ILE A 223 -7.75 8.06 -2.33
C ILE A 223 -8.52 7.09 -1.43
N CYS A 224 -8.68 7.40 -0.14
CA CYS A 224 -9.54 6.62 0.74
C CYS A 224 -10.98 6.54 0.21
N ALA A 225 -11.54 7.67 -0.23
CA ALA A 225 -12.89 7.71 -0.79
C ALA A 225 -13.01 6.83 -2.05
N ALA A 226 -12.01 6.86 -2.93
CA ALA A 226 -11.97 6.02 -4.12
C ALA A 226 -11.84 4.53 -3.76
N ILE A 227 -10.98 4.16 -2.81
CA ILE A 227 -10.83 2.78 -2.33
C ILE A 227 -12.14 2.27 -1.75
N ARG A 228 -12.80 3.06 -0.89
CA ARG A 228 -14.11 2.71 -0.28
C ARG A 228 -15.17 2.46 -1.33
N SER A 229 -15.27 3.33 -2.33
CA SER A 229 -16.19 3.17 -3.44
C SER A 229 -15.94 1.87 -4.20
N GLN A 230 -14.71 1.62 -4.61
CA GLN A 230 -14.37 0.41 -5.37
C GLN A 230 -14.65 -0.86 -4.58
N ILE A 231 -14.15 -0.97 -3.36
CA ILE A 231 -14.27 -2.22 -2.58
C ILE A 231 -15.73 -2.54 -2.23
N SER A 232 -16.54 -1.53 -1.91
CA SER A 232 -17.95 -1.74 -1.59
C SER A 232 -18.75 -2.25 -2.80
N LEU A 233 -18.48 -1.71 -4.00
CA LEU A 233 -19.11 -2.18 -5.24
C LEU A 233 -18.67 -3.61 -5.60
N TYR A 234 -17.40 -3.94 -5.48
CA TYR A 234 -16.91 -5.30 -5.69
C TYR A 234 -17.58 -6.29 -4.73
N ALA A 235 -17.61 -5.96 -3.43
CA ALA A 235 -18.17 -6.85 -2.40
C ALA A 235 -19.69 -7.05 -2.54
N ALA A 236 -20.41 -6.06 -3.05
CA ALA A 236 -21.85 -6.19 -3.34
C ALA A 236 -22.15 -6.88 -4.69
N SER A 237 -21.14 -7.01 -5.57
CA SER A 237 -21.34 -7.58 -6.91
C SER A 237 -21.64 -9.08 -6.85
N PRO A 238 -22.40 -9.63 -7.83
CA PRO A 238 -22.78 -11.05 -7.81
C PRO A 238 -21.60 -12.02 -7.73
N LEU A 239 -20.42 -11.63 -8.21
CA LEU A 239 -19.25 -12.49 -8.23
C LEU A 239 -18.67 -12.71 -6.81
N TYR A 240 -18.72 -11.69 -5.94
CA TYR A 240 -18.05 -11.70 -4.66
C TYR A 240 -19.00 -11.57 -3.46
N ASN A 241 -20.30 -11.41 -3.73
CA ASN A 241 -21.27 -11.18 -2.68
C ASN A 241 -21.44 -12.43 -1.80
N ASP A 242 -21.00 -12.29 -0.55
CA ASP A 242 -21.20 -13.28 0.51
C ASP A 242 -22.23 -12.81 1.57
N GLY A 243 -22.99 -11.74 1.27
CA GLY A 243 -23.96 -11.13 2.17
C GLY A 243 -23.38 -10.12 3.15
N THR A 244 -22.06 -9.93 3.19
CA THR A 244 -21.39 -9.03 4.15
C THR A 244 -21.64 -7.56 3.81
N ILE A 245 -21.68 -7.19 2.53
CA ILE A 245 -21.97 -5.84 2.04
C ILE A 245 -23.14 -5.91 1.06
N THR A 246 -24.21 -5.16 1.35
CA THR A 246 -25.37 -5.09 0.49
C THR A 246 -25.23 -4.02 -0.59
N TRP A 247 -26.03 -4.11 -1.67
CA TRP A 247 -26.09 -3.06 -2.68
C TRP A 247 -26.51 -1.70 -2.12
N THR A 248 -27.42 -1.68 -1.14
CA THR A 248 -27.84 -0.45 -0.47
C THR A 248 -26.66 0.20 0.25
N GLU A 249 -25.92 -0.58 1.04
CA GLU A 249 -24.73 -0.09 1.75
C GLU A 249 -23.65 0.37 0.76
N ALA A 250 -23.40 -0.38 -0.30
CA ALA A 250 -22.43 0.01 -1.33
C ALA A 250 -22.82 1.32 -2.02
N ALA A 251 -24.11 1.52 -2.31
CA ALA A 251 -24.62 2.76 -2.88
C ALA A 251 -24.43 3.96 -1.92
N GLU A 252 -24.71 3.77 -0.63
CA GLU A 252 -24.50 4.80 0.40
C GLU A 252 -23.02 5.20 0.53
N ILE A 253 -22.13 4.19 0.61
CA ILE A 253 -20.68 4.43 0.70
C ILE A 253 -20.17 5.15 -0.54
N THR A 254 -20.58 4.71 -1.73
CA THR A 254 -20.14 5.30 -3.00
C THR A 254 -20.67 6.71 -3.17
N LYS A 255 -21.95 6.92 -2.85
CA LYS A 255 -22.54 8.29 -2.89
C LYS A 255 -21.82 9.23 -1.95
N LYS A 256 -21.59 8.80 -0.70
CA LYS A 256 -20.86 9.63 0.28
C LYS A 256 -19.45 9.94 -0.22
N SER A 257 -18.74 8.96 -0.76
CA SER A 257 -17.38 9.15 -1.29
C SER A 257 -17.36 10.17 -2.43
N LEU A 258 -18.33 10.12 -3.32
CA LEU A 258 -18.50 11.11 -4.40
C LEU A 258 -18.82 12.50 -3.87
N ASP A 259 -19.80 12.60 -2.96
CA ASP A 259 -20.23 13.88 -2.37
C ASP A 259 -19.05 14.53 -1.63
N ASP A 260 -18.27 13.77 -0.87
CA ASP A 260 -17.09 14.25 -0.16
C ASP A 260 -16.01 14.77 -1.12
N CYS A 261 -15.76 14.07 -2.23
CA CYS A 261 -14.81 14.53 -3.26
C CYS A 261 -15.30 15.84 -3.91
N LEU A 262 -16.57 15.91 -4.31
CA LEU A 262 -17.15 17.10 -4.94
C LEU A 262 -17.13 18.31 -3.97
N ALA A 263 -17.44 18.09 -2.69
CA ALA A 263 -17.38 19.13 -1.65
C ALA A 263 -15.96 19.67 -1.42
N ASN A 264 -14.95 18.89 -1.78
CA ASN A 264 -13.53 19.24 -1.64
C ASN A 264 -12.84 19.58 -2.96
N ASN A 265 -13.60 20.14 -3.92
CA ASN A 265 -13.13 20.67 -5.20
C ASN A 265 -12.59 19.64 -6.20
N TYR A 266 -12.88 18.35 -6.04
CA TYR A 266 -12.68 17.40 -7.13
C TYR A 266 -13.81 17.57 -8.14
N GLU A 267 -13.49 17.58 -9.42
CA GLU A 267 -14.47 17.66 -10.51
C GLU A 267 -13.88 17.11 -11.80
N LEU A 268 -14.75 16.65 -12.70
CA LEU A 268 -14.33 16.26 -14.04
C LEU A 268 -13.79 17.50 -14.78
N TYR A 269 -12.78 17.30 -15.60
CA TYR A 269 -12.20 18.35 -16.41
C TYR A 269 -13.22 18.85 -17.46
N LYS A 270 -13.49 20.15 -17.47
CA LYS A 270 -14.53 20.77 -18.31
C LYS A 270 -13.98 21.83 -19.26
N LYS A 271 -12.68 22.15 -19.16
CA LYS A 271 -12.11 23.23 -19.95
C LYS A 271 -11.77 22.73 -21.36
N GLN A 272 -12.18 23.48 -22.35
CA GLN A 272 -11.65 23.39 -23.71
C GLN A 272 -10.68 24.54 -23.93
N PRO A 273 -9.37 24.35 -23.87
CA PRO A 273 -8.44 25.40 -24.26
C PRO A 273 -8.54 25.58 -25.78
N ASN A 274 -8.94 26.77 -26.21
CA ASN A 274 -9.07 27.24 -27.57
C ASN A 274 -9.85 26.28 -28.51
N ALA A 275 -10.93 26.77 -29.06
CA ALA A 275 -11.87 26.13 -29.96
C ALA A 275 -11.21 25.39 -31.15
N THR A 276 -10.40 24.38 -30.87
CA THR A 276 -10.02 23.41 -31.89
C THR A 276 -11.28 22.59 -32.11
N ALA A 277 -12.02 22.92 -33.16
CA ALA A 277 -13.27 22.31 -33.53
C ALA A 277 -13.13 20.79 -33.50
N GLY A 278 -13.96 20.13 -32.66
CA GLY A 278 -14.10 18.68 -32.65
C GLY A 278 -13.54 17.92 -31.45
N TYR A 279 -12.82 18.54 -30.53
CA TYR A 279 -12.34 17.86 -29.33
C TYR A 279 -13.24 18.12 -28.13
N SER A 280 -13.60 17.05 -27.40
CA SER A 280 -14.30 17.14 -26.11
C SER A 280 -13.34 17.58 -25.00
N PRO A 281 -13.84 18.07 -23.83
CA PRO A 281 -12.99 18.29 -22.67
C PRO A 281 -12.21 17.05 -22.22
N TYR A 282 -12.78 15.85 -22.41
CA TYR A 282 -12.12 14.58 -22.12
C TYR A 282 -10.91 14.35 -23.04
N ASP A 283 -11.06 14.57 -24.34
CA ASP A 283 -9.95 14.44 -25.30
C ASP A 283 -8.83 15.41 -24.94
N VAL A 284 -9.18 16.67 -24.67
CA VAL A 284 -8.20 17.68 -24.27
C VAL A 284 -7.47 17.28 -22.99
N TYR A 285 -8.19 16.80 -21.98
CA TYR A 285 -7.58 16.35 -20.73
C TYR A 285 -6.62 15.18 -20.96
N PHE A 286 -7.05 14.20 -21.75
CA PHE A 286 -6.25 13.00 -22.03
C PHE A 286 -4.94 13.33 -22.74
N TYR A 287 -4.97 14.22 -23.76
CA TYR A 287 -3.77 14.58 -24.53
C TYR A 287 -2.90 15.64 -23.84
N SER A 288 -3.46 16.48 -22.98
CA SER A 288 -2.74 17.62 -22.37
C SER A 288 -2.45 17.42 -20.88
N ARG A 289 -2.71 16.25 -20.33
CA ARG A 289 -2.62 16.00 -18.90
C ARG A 289 -1.23 16.28 -18.32
N THR A 290 -0.19 15.97 -19.07
CA THR A 290 1.21 16.21 -18.66
C THR A 290 1.56 17.69 -18.56
N ASP A 291 0.85 18.54 -19.30
CA ASP A 291 1.07 19.99 -19.37
C ASP A 291 0.16 20.77 -18.41
N LEU A 292 -0.77 20.07 -17.76
CA LEU A 292 -1.67 20.71 -16.79
C LEU A 292 -0.93 20.95 -15.48
N PRO A 293 -0.83 22.21 -15.01
CA PRO A 293 -0.39 22.46 -13.65
C PRO A 293 -1.27 21.69 -12.64
N VAL A 294 -0.66 21.09 -11.65
CA VAL A 294 -1.36 20.31 -10.58
C VAL A 294 -2.53 21.04 -10.00
N VAL A 295 -2.38 22.33 -9.75
CA VAL A 295 -3.43 23.20 -9.22
C VAL A 295 -4.69 23.25 -10.10
N ASN A 296 -4.56 22.96 -11.38
CA ASN A 296 -5.65 22.93 -12.36
C ASN A 296 -6.21 21.54 -12.65
N ASP A 297 -5.49 20.50 -12.24
CA ASP A 297 -5.94 19.10 -12.36
C ASP A 297 -6.82 18.74 -11.16
N LYS A 298 -8.11 18.90 -11.33
CA LYS A 298 -9.11 18.59 -10.31
C LYS A 298 -9.70 17.18 -10.46
N GLU A 299 -9.34 16.47 -11.51
CA GLU A 299 -9.87 15.14 -11.81
C GLU A 299 -9.00 14.03 -11.22
N THR A 300 -7.69 14.17 -11.25
CA THR A 300 -6.78 13.15 -10.75
C THR A 300 -6.89 12.99 -9.23
N ILE A 301 -7.19 11.77 -8.78
CA ILE A 301 -7.29 11.39 -7.36
C ILE A 301 -5.96 10.81 -6.87
N MET A 302 -5.32 9.97 -7.68
CA MET A 302 -4.04 9.33 -7.35
C MET A 302 -3.10 9.40 -8.53
N GLU A 303 -1.86 9.77 -8.24
CA GLU A 303 -0.77 9.76 -9.21
C GLU A 303 0.41 8.96 -8.65
N VAL A 304 1.04 8.14 -9.48
CA VAL A 304 2.26 7.42 -9.13
C VAL A 304 3.44 8.18 -9.70
N GLY A 305 4.45 8.44 -8.87
CA GLY A 305 5.58 9.30 -9.24
C GLY A 305 6.40 8.82 -10.44
N GLN A 306 7.04 9.76 -11.08
CA GLN A 306 7.75 9.64 -12.35
C GLN A 306 8.92 8.62 -12.39
N MET A 307 9.30 7.97 -11.30
CA MET A 307 10.52 7.15 -11.30
C MET A 307 10.55 6.02 -12.34
N TYR A 308 9.41 5.72 -12.99
CA TYR A 308 9.30 4.72 -14.06
C TYR A 308 8.93 5.30 -15.43
N MET A 309 8.73 6.62 -15.57
CA MET A 309 8.41 7.26 -16.86
C MET A 309 9.63 7.45 -17.78
N TRP A 310 10.83 7.35 -17.24
CA TRP A 310 12.09 7.54 -18.01
C TRP A 310 12.29 6.54 -19.17
N ASN A 311 11.55 5.43 -19.15
CA ASN A 311 11.67 4.44 -20.22
C ASN A 311 10.75 4.71 -21.42
N TYR A 312 9.91 5.75 -21.39
CA TYR A 312 8.92 6.02 -22.45
C TYR A 312 9.19 7.32 -23.23
N GLU A 313 10.10 8.17 -22.76
CA GLU A 313 10.50 9.38 -23.51
C GLU A 313 11.55 9.09 -24.63
N THR A 314 11.94 7.85 -24.81
CA THR A 314 12.97 7.43 -25.78
C THR A 314 12.43 6.58 -26.93
N ILE A 315 11.12 6.61 -27.19
CA ILE A 315 10.55 5.97 -28.39
C ILE A 315 10.11 7.04 -29.37
#